data_a0b0a68d281d2f9d2f0d099b4023631d
#
_entry.id   a0b0a68d281d2f9d2f0d099b4023631d
#
_cell.length_a   1.000
_cell.length_b   1.000
_cell.length_c   1.000
_cell.angle_alpha   90.00
_cell.angle_beta   90.00
_cell.angle_gamma   90.00
#
_symmetry.space_group_name_H-M   'P 1'
#
loop_
_entity.id
_entity.type
_entity.pdbx_description
1 polymer ?
#
loop_
_entity_poly.entity_id
_entity_poly.type
_entity_poly.pdbx_seq_one_letter_code
_entity_poly.pdbx_strand_id
1 'polypeptide(L)'
;MVFPFFGLPFNAHRWFISITCNSLYTTYSVRQDLFYAKYSVFHNLPQIWYNYSMPSWNIHLEAGERLADKLKFTGRKRKEFLLGCILPDINNGYVNKVKVKKHHEETHYAYDQKSSLNFYAENKDKIKQKDPIFLGYLFHLYTDGFFNYDFYRTIKRHKLGEGKTHEEKREIKHHDFWLYDTNFHHCFDFKESDLVSLANRANEISTTEITPEDIIDVEQILINDQLGECMKGKKYQFYTKKRLDNLLEDMIDSFSHDYLGENYA
;
A
#
# COMPACT_ATOMS: atom_id res chain seq x y z
N MET A 1 36.34 -36.66 -37.76
CA MET A 1 34.93 -37.11 -37.79
C MET A 1 34.08 -35.90 -37.51
N VAL A 2 33.52 -35.30 -38.57
CA VAL A 2 32.80 -34.01 -38.54
C VAL A 2 31.31 -34.32 -38.65
N PHE A 3 30.48 -33.85 -37.72
CA PHE A 3 29.04 -33.92 -37.84
C PHE A 3 28.47 -32.56 -38.17
N PRO A 4 27.52 -32.47 -39.09
CA PRO A 4 27.01 -31.19 -39.57
C PRO A 4 25.81 -30.70 -38.71
N PHE A 5 25.76 -29.38 -38.51
CA PHE A 5 24.63 -28.65 -37.98
C PHE A 5 23.48 -28.59 -38.98
N PHE A 6 22.30 -29.05 -38.58
CA PHE A 6 21.05 -28.80 -39.30
C PHE A 6 20.36 -27.59 -38.70
N GLY A 7 20.27 -26.53 -39.47
CA GLY A 7 19.43 -25.37 -39.17
C GLY A 7 17.97 -25.67 -39.51
N LEU A 8 17.07 -25.27 -38.63
CA LEU A 8 15.63 -25.23 -38.88
C LEU A 8 15.19 -23.78 -39.08
N PRO A 9 14.33 -23.48 -40.06
CA PRO A 9 13.85 -22.14 -40.31
C PRO A 9 12.73 -21.74 -39.37
N PHE A 10 12.84 -20.56 -38.79
CA PHE A 10 11.79 -19.91 -38.04
C PHE A 10 10.72 -19.37 -39.03
N ASN A 11 9.57 -20.02 -39.08
CA ASN A 11 8.40 -19.50 -39.76
C ASN A 11 7.58 -18.61 -38.80
N ALA A 12 7.67 -17.30 -39.00
CA ALA A 12 6.83 -16.32 -38.33
C ALA A 12 5.43 -16.33 -38.97
N HIS A 13 4.48 -17.05 -38.38
CA HIS A 13 3.08 -16.90 -38.73
C HIS A 13 2.51 -15.66 -38.05
N ARG A 14 2.29 -14.61 -38.87
CA ARG A 14 1.43 -13.47 -38.53
C ARG A 14 -0.01 -13.98 -38.38
N TRP A 15 -0.53 -14.01 -37.15
CA TRP A 15 -1.97 -14.12 -36.92
C TRP A 15 -2.57 -12.72 -36.91
N PHE A 16 -3.31 -12.41 -37.96
CA PHE A 16 -4.25 -11.31 -37.96
C PHE A 16 -5.51 -11.79 -37.25
N ILE A 17 -5.77 -11.32 -36.04
CA ILE A 17 -7.05 -11.52 -35.38
C ILE A 17 -7.95 -10.36 -35.75
N SER A 18 -8.91 -10.64 -36.60
CA SER A 18 -10.05 -9.76 -36.87
C SER A 18 -10.98 -9.85 -35.67
N ILE A 19 -11.06 -8.81 -34.86
CA ILE A 19 -12.00 -8.74 -33.74
C ILE A 19 -13.25 -8.04 -34.26
N THR A 20 -14.26 -8.82 -34.61
CA THR A 20 -15.63 -8.31 -34.76
C THR A 20 -16.24 -8.18 -33.35
N CYS A 21 -16.74 -6.98 -33.10
CA CYS A 21 -17.36 -6.54 -31.86
C CYS A 21 -18.56 -7.40 -31.47
N ASN A 22 -18.46 -8.20 -30.41
CA ASN A 22 -19.59 -8.60 -29.54
C ASN A 22 -19.04 -9.38 -28.33
N SER A 23 -18.78 -8.74 -27.25
CA SER A 23 -19.11 -9.13 -25.87
C SER A 23 -18.38 -8.25 -24.85
N LEU A 24 -19.14 -7.57 -24.06
CA LEU A 24 -18.72 -6.75 -22.91
C LEU A 24 -18.10 -7.57 -21.75
N TYR A 25 -17.99 -8.88 -21.89
CA TYR A 25 -17.47 -9.77 -20.84
C TYR A 25 -15.98 -10.13 -20.96
N THR A 26 -15.35 -9.85 -22.10
CA THR A 26 -13.93 -10.22 -22.33
C THR A 26 -12.92 -9.16 -21.86
N THR A 27 -13.35 -7.92 -21.65
CA THR A 27 -12.48 -6.84 -21.19
C THR A 27 -12.08 -6.96 -19.71
N TYR A 28 -12.88 -7.65 -18.90
CA TYR A 28 -12.61 -7.84 -17.46
C TYR A 28 -11.42 -8.79 -17.19
N SER A 29 -11.32 -9.87 -17.98
CA SER A 29 -10.24 -10.87 -17.83
C SER A 29 -8.89 -10.31 -18.29
N VAL A 30 -8.84 -9.58 -19.41
CA VAL A 30 -7.58 -9.11 -20.00
C VAL A 30 -6.91 -8.02 -19.15
N ARG A 31 -7.67 -7.20 -18.41
CA ARG A 31 -7.09 -6.20 -17.49
C ARG A 31 -6.58 -6.80 -16.19
N GLN A 32 -7.29 -7.78 -15.64
CA GLN A 32 -6.77 -8.56 -14.51
C GLN A 32 -5.49 -9.30 -14.90
N ASP A 33 -5.47 -9.93 -16.07
CA ASP A 33 -4.28 -10.63 -16.56
C ASP A 33 -3.12 -9.67 -16.85
N LEU A 34 -3.38 -8.45 -17.31
CA LEU A 34 -2.36 -7.41 -17.47
C LEU A 34 -1.87 -6.85 -16.12
N PHE A 35 -2.73 -6.76 -15.11
CA PHE A 35 -2.34 -6.41 -13.75
C PHE A 35 -1.50 -7.54 -13.15
N TYR A 36 -1.97 -8.78 -13.21
CA TYR A 36 -1.22 -9.96 -12.78
C TYR A 36 0.08 -10.17 -13.58
N ALA A 37 0.08 -9.94 -14.90
CA ALA A 37 1.29 -9.98 -15.72
C ALA A 37 2.25 -8.83 -15.38
N LYS A 38 1.74 -7.67 -15.02
CA LYS A 38 2.55 -6.53 -14.57
C LYS A 38 3.22 -6.81 -13.22
N TYR A 39 2.55 -7.56 -12.33
CA TYR A 39 3.10 -7.99 -11.04
C TYR A 39 3.90 -9.30 -11.12
N SER A 40 3.58 -10.22 -12.04
CA SER A 40 4.28 -11.51 -12.18
C SER A 40 5.73 -11.39 -12.69
N VAL A 41 6.09 -10.28 -13.32
CA VAL A 41 7.48 -9.99 -13.72
C VAL A 41 8.43 -9.86 -12.51
N PHE A 42 7.89 -9.72 -11.28
CA PHE A 42 8.68 -9.52 -10.06
C PHE A 42 9.00 -10.80 -9.28
N HIS A 43 8.50 -11.97 -9.69
CA HIS A 43 8.81 -13.23 -9.00
C HIS A 43 10.30 -13.60 -8.93
N ASN A 44 11.16 -12.90 -9.66
CA ASN A 44 12.61 -13.15 -9.70
C ASN A 44 13.46 -12.04 -9.03
N LEU A 45 12.85 -11.08 -8.31
CA LEU A 45 13.65 -10.16 -7.52
C LEU A 45 14.02 -10.83 -6.18
N PRO A 46 15.28 -10.72 -5.72
CA PRO A 46 15.68 -11.33 -4.47
C PRO A 46 14.81 -10.82 -3.31
N GLN A 47 14.34 -11.72 -2.46
CA GLN A 47 13.53 -11.44 -1.25
C GLN A 47 14.11 -10.38 -0.30
N ILE A 48 15.38 -10.03 -0.46
CA ILE A 48 16.12 -9.04 0.32
C ILE A 48 15.59 -7.60 0.17
N TRP A 49 14.76 -7.33 -0.86
CA TRP A 49 14.33 -5.97 -1.21
C TRP A 49 13.13 -5.45 -0.41
N TYR A 50 12.49 -6.28 0.40
CA TYR A 50 11.19 -5.98 1.00
C TYR A 50 11.22 -5.41 2.43
N ASN A 51 12.37 -5.49 3.09
CA ASN A 51 12.47 -5.06 4.48
C ASN A 51 12.70 -3.55 4.57
N TYR A 52 11.72 -2.80 5.06
CA TYR A 52 11.85 -1.41 5.54
C TYR A 52 11.52 -0.28 4.56
N SER A 53 10.30 -0.20 4.03
CA SER A 53 10.04 0.95 3.19
C SER A 53 8.57 1.32 3.03
N MET A 54 7.89 1.59 4.12
CA MET A 54 6.49 1.98 4.12
C MET A 54 6.32 3.50 4.03
N PRO A 55 5.21 4.01 3.46
CA PRO A 55 4.77 5.38 3.69
C PRO A 55 4.58 5.63 5.19
N SER A 56 4.61 6.89 5.61
CA SER A 56 4.32 7.27 6.99
C SER A 56 2.82 7.18 7.30
N TRP A 57 2.47 7.21 8.58
CA TRP A 57 1.07 7.21 9.01
C TRP A 57 0.26 8.37 8.45
N ASN A 58 0.84 9.58 8.33
CA ASN A 58 0.12 10.71 7.75
C ASN A 58 -0.21 10.50 6.28
N ILE A 59 0.65 9.82 5.51
CA ILE A 59 0.35 9.44 4.12
C ILE A 59 -0.78 8.41 4.07
N HIS A 60 -0.75 7.39 4.94
CA HIS A 60 -1.83 6.41 5.04
C HIS A 60 -3.16 7.06 5.43
N LEU A 61 -3.13 7.99 6.37
CA LEU A 61 -4.32 8.70 6.84
C LEU A 61 -4.85 9.66 5.77
N GLU A 62 -3.98 10.41 5.08
CA GLU A 62 -4.38 11.29 3.97
C GLU A 62 -5.06 10.49 2.85
N ALA A 63 -4.45 9.37 2.45
CA ALA A 63 -5.04 8.46 1.48
C ALA A 63 -6.39 7.92 1.98
N GLY A 64 -6.44 7.52 3.26
CA GLY A 64 -7.63 7.04 3.92
C GLY A 64 -8.75 8.07 3.96
N GLU A 65 -8.45 9.31 4.31
CA GLU A 65 -9.42 10.39 4.33
C GLU A 65 -10.04 10.63 2.94
N ARG A 66 -9.22 10.69 1.89
CA ARG A 66 -9.71 10.83 0.51
C ARG A 66 -10.58 9.67 0.08
N LEU A 67 -10.18 8.43 0.41
CA LEU A 67 -11.01 7.27 0.10
C LEU A 67 -12.28 7.22 0.94
N ALA A 68 -12.24 7.60 2.22
CA ALA A 68 -13.42 7.68 3.08
C ALA A 68 -14.44 8.68 2.53
N ASP A 69 -13.99 9.82 1.96
CA ASP A 69 -14.86 10.79 1.30
C ASP A 69 -15.53 10.19 0.05
N LYS A 70 -14.78 9.50 -0.81
CA LYS A 70 -15.32 8.78 -1.98
C LYS A 70 -16.36 7.74 -1.55
N LEU A 71 -16.11 7.02 -0.44
CA LEU A 71 -17.01 6.01 0.12
C LEU A 71 -18.16 6.60 0.93
N LYS A 72 -18.16 7.91 1.16
CA LYS A 72 -19.15 8.62 2.01
C LYS A 72 -19.18 8.07 3.44
N PHE A 73 -18.05 7.65 3.96
CA PHE A 73 -17.93 7.22 5.34
C PHE A 73 -17.97 8.44 6.27
N THR A 74 -18.84 8.41 7.27
CA THR A 74 -19.01 9.47 8.27
C THR A 74 -19.06 8.89 9.67
N GLY A 75 -18.85 9.73 10.67
CA GLY A 75 -18.97 9.37 12.08
C GLY A 75 -18.12 8.15 12.43
N ARG A 76 -18.74 7.16 13.08
CA ARG A 76 -18.07 5.96 13.55
C ARG A 76 -17.41 5.15 12.40
N LYS A 77 -18.08 5.00 11.25
CA LYS A 77 -17.52 4.26 10.11
C LYS A 77 -16.23 4.87 9.61
N ARG A 78 -16.15 6.23 9.54
CA ARG A 78 -14.92 6.93 9.16
C ARG A 78 -13.80 6.66 10.17
N LYS A 79 -14.10 6.76 11.47
CA LYS A 79 -13.14 6.49 12.55
C LYS A 79 -12.58 5.06 12.50
N GLU A 80 -13.44 4.07 12.33
CA GLU A 80 -13.04 2.66 12.19
C GLU A 80 -12.19 2.45 10.95
N PHE A 81 -12.54 3.06 9.82
CA PHE A 81 -11.78 2.95 8.58
C PHE A 81 -10.39 3.57 8.70
N LEU A 82 -10.29 4.79 9.24
CA LEU A 82 -9.01 5.47 9.42
C LEU A 82 -8.11 4.75 10.43
N LEU A 83 -8.68 4.23 11.52
CA LEU A 83 -7.94 3.36 12.42
C LEU A 83 -7.41 2.14 11.67
N GLY A 84 -8.24 1.50 10.84
CA GLY A 84 -7.84 0.40 9.97
C GLY A 84 -6.63 0.74 9.09
N CYS A 85 -6.57 1.98 8.55
CA CYS A 85 -5.48 2.45 7.69
C CYS A 85 -4.10 2.51 8.37
N ILE A 86 -4.02 2.36 9.70
CA ILE A 86 -2.76 2.39 10.45
C ILE A 86 -2.57 1.19 11.38
N LEU A 87 -3.61 0.34 11.53
CA LEU A 87 -3.59 -0.82 12.42
C LEU A 87 -2.38 -1.75 12.24
N PRO A 88 -1.94 -2.07 10.98
CA PRO A 88 -0.82 -2.97 10.78
C PRO A 88 0.47 -2.51 11.47
N ASP A 89 0.63 -1.21 11.68
CA ASP A 89 1.86 -0.60 12.19
C ASP A 89 1.84 -0.28 13.68
N ILE A 90 0.69 -0.35 14.34
CA ILE A 90 0.57 0.17 15.73
C ILE A 90 1.48 -0.58 16.69
N ASN A 91 1.51 -1.90 16.63
CA ASN A 91 2.17 -2.73 17.63
C ASN A 91 3.31 -3.62 17.08
N ASN A 92 3.81 -3.32 15.90
CA ASN A 92 4.90 -4.09 15.29
C ASN A 92 6.30 -3.51 15.55
N GLY A 93 6.40 -2.44 16.34
CA GLY A 93 7.67 -1.76 16.65
C GLY A 93 8.17 -0.84 15.55
N TYR A 94 7.40 -0.62 14.49
CA TYR A 94 7.81 0.24 13.39
C TYR A 94 7.77 1.73 13.78
N VAL A 95 6.67 2.18 14.34
CA VAL A 95 6.51 3.58 14.79
C VAL A 95 6.81 3.71 16.28
N ASN A 96 6.22 2.85 17.11
CA ASN A 96 6.51 2.80 18.53
C ASN A 96 7.47 1.63 18.84
N LYS A 97 8.77 1.89 18.86
CA LYS A 97 9.82 0.88 19.07
C LYS A 97 9.76 0.20 20.44
N VAL A 98 8.99 0.73 21.37
CA VAL A 98 8.86 0.19 22.73
C VAL A 98 7.73 -0.84 22.84
N LYS A 99 6.75 -0.78 21.96
CA LYS A 99 5.56 -1.66 21.98
C LYS A 99 5.56 -2.62 20.79
N VAL A 100 6.33 -3.70 20.89
CA VAL A 100 6.31 -4.80 19.91
C VAL A 100 5.48 -5.94 20.47
N LYS A 101 4.22 -6.06 20.06
CA LYS A 101 3.34 -7.19 20.42
C LYS A 101 3.25 -8.22 19.32
N LYS A 102 3.38 -7.78 18.06
CA LYS A 102 3.31 -8.62 16.87
C LYS A 102 4.50 -8.33 15.95
N HIS A 103 4.98 -9.34 15.26
CA HIS A 103 6.01 -9.11 14.25
C HIS A 103 5.41 -8.49 12.98
N HIS A 104 6.21 -7.69 12.30
CA HIS A 104 5.79 -7.02 11.06
C HIS A 104 5.22 -8.00 10.02
N GLU A 105 5.83 -9.17 9.88
CA GLU A 105 5.38 -10.22 8.97
C GLU A 105 3.97 -10.72 9.27
N GLU A 106 3.62 -10.79 10.55
CA GLU A 106 2.28 -11.22 10.98
C GLU A 106 1.25 -10.16 10.63
N THR A 107 1.54 -8.88 10.95
CA THR A 107 0.60 -7.78 10.73
C THR A 107 0.49 -7.41 9.25
N HIS A 108 1.52 -7.66 8.44
CA HIS A 108 1.53 -7.35 7.00
C HIS A 108 1.27 -8.56 6.11
N TYR A 109 0.93 -9.73 6.67
CA TYR A 109 0.56 -10.94 5.92
C TYR A 109 1.61 -11.45 4.93
N ALA A 110 2.78 -11.03 5.00
CA ALA A 110 4.03 -11.40 4.33
C ALA A 110 4.89 -10.15 4.07
N TYR A 111 6.14 -10.36 3.64
CA TYR A 111 7.02 -9.26 3.20
C TYR A 111 6.91 -8.98 1.70
N ASP A 112 5.86 -9.42 1.04
CA ASP A 112 5.78 -9.35 -0.41
C ASP A 112 4.55 -8.56 -0.90
N GLN A 113 4.47 -8.39 -2.22
CA GLN A 113 3.34 -7.72 -2.89
C GLN A 113 2.01 -8.47 -2.76
N LYS A 114 1.99 -9.63 -2.11
CA LYS A 114 0.79 -10.43 -1.88
C LYS A 114 0.11 -10.10 -0.55
N SER A 115 0.70 -9.22 0.27
CA SER A 115 0.14 -8.85 1.57
C SER A 115 -1.34 -8.50 1.50
N SER A 116 -1.71 -7.58 0.61
CA SER A 116 -3.11 -7.19 0.41
C SER A 116 -3.97 -8.34 -0.14
N LEU A 117 -3.44 -9.17 -1.03
CA LEU A 117 -4.16 -10.33 -1.58
C LEU A 117 -4.38 -11.41 -0.54
N ASN A 118 -3.38 -11.70 0.31
CA ASN A 118 -3.50 -12.68 1.39
C ASN A 118 -4.55 -12.22 2.40
N PHE A 119 -4.48 -10.97 2.84
CA PHE A 119 -5.49 -10.40 3.73
C PHE A 119 -6.89 -10.43 3.11
N TYR A 120 -7.02 -10.03 1.84
CA TYR A 120 -8.28 -10.09 1.12
C TYR A 120 -8.85 -11.50 1.06
N ALA A 121 -8.02 -12.51 0.77
CA ALA A 121 -8.45 -13.89 0.66
C ALA A 121 -9.06 -14.40 1.98
N GLU A 122 -8.45 -14.05 3.12
CA GLU A 122 -8.92 -14.45 4.46
C GLU A 122 -10.17 -13.67 4.89
N ASN A 123 -10.31 -12.40 4.49
CA ASN A 123 -11.33 -11.49 5.01
C ASN A 123 -12.36 -11.05 3.95
N LYS A 124 -12.50 -11.83 2.87
CA LYS A 124 -13.27 -11.48 1.68
C LYS A 124 -14.71 -11.04 1.96
N ASP A 125 -15.39 -11.70 2.88
CA ASP A 125 -16.80 -11.40 3.17
C ASP A 125 -16.94 -10.06 3.91
N LYS A 126 -16.06 -9.77 4.86
CA LYS A 126 -16.03 -8.48 5.55
C LYS A 126 -15.74 -7.33 4.57
N ILE A 127 -14.78 -7.53 3.67
CA ILE A 127 -14.41 -6.53 2.67
C ILE A 127 -15.54 -6.29 1.67
N LYS A 128 -16.21 -7.35 1.19
CA LYS A 128 -17.38 -7.23 0.31
C LYS A 128 -18.55 -6.49 0.97
N GLN A 129 -18.71 -6.65 2.28
CA GLN A 129 -19.70 -5.91 3.07
C GLN A 129 -19.26 -4.47 3.36
N LYS A 130 -18.06 -4.08 2.92
CA LYS A 130 -17.44 -2.77 3.19
C LYS A 130 -17.35 -2.50 4.69
N ASP A 131 -16.98 -3.53 5.46
CA ASP A 131 -16.69 -3.36 6.87
C ASP A 131 -15.53 -2.37 7.02
N PRO A 132 -15.72 -1.23 7.71
CA PRO A 132 -14.78 -0.12 7.62
C PRO A 132 -13.37 -0.47 8.10
N ILE A 133 -13.24 -1.19 9.23
CA ILE A 133 -11.92 -1.46 9.81
C ILE A 133 -11.14 -2.48 8.97
N PHE A 134 -11.82 -3.50 8.42
CA PHE A 134 -11.21 -4.48 7.52
C PHE A 134 -10.82 -3.84 6.19
N LEU A 135 -11.65 -2.95 5.68
CA LEU A 135 -11.36 -2.24 4.44
C LEU A 135 -10.17 -1.28 4.62
N GLY A 136 -10.09 -0.58 5.76
CA GLY A 136 -8.95 0.27 6.10
C GLY A 136 -7.65 -0.52 6.21
N TYR A 137 -7.68 -1.68 6.87
CA TYR A 137 -6.52 -2.57 6.96
C TYR A 137 -6.03 -3.04 5.59
N LEU A 138 -6.96 -3.49 4.74
CA LEU A 138 -6.63 -3.86 3.35
C LEU A 138 -6.01 -2.68 2.60
N PHE A 139 -6.57 -1.49 2.78
CA PHE A 139 -6.09 -0.28 2.13
C PHE A 139 -4.67 0.10 2.56
N HIS A 140 -4.33 -0.06 3.84
CA HIS A 140 -2.96 0.09 4.32
C HIS A 140 -1.98 -0.82 3.57
N LEU A 141 -2.25 -2.13 3.56
CA LEU A 141 -1.39 -3.11 2.89
C LEU A 141 -1.25 -2.84 1.39
N TYR A 142 -2.31 -2.37 0.76
CA TYR A 142 -2.29 -1.98 -0.65
C TYR A 142 -1.45 -0.74 -0.89
N THR A 143 -1.57 0.26 -0.04
CA THR A 143 -0.80 1.51 -0.10
C THR A 143 0.69 1.22 -0.01
N ASP A 144 1.11 0.39 0.92
CA ASP A 144 2.51 -0.05 1.06
C ASP A 144 3.05 -0.69 -0.21
N GLY A 145 2.30 -1.66 -0.72
CA GLY A 145 2.67 -2.36 -1.94
C GLY A 145 2.78 -1.41 -3.14
N PHE A 146 1.83 -0.50 -3.28
CA PHE A 146 1.76 0.43 -4.41
C PHE A 146 2.90 1.45 -4.41
N PHE A 147 3.16 2.09 -3.27
CA PHE A 147 4.25 3.06 -3.13
C PHE A 147 5.62 2.40 -3.29
N ASN A 148 5.81 1.21 -2.72
CA ASN A 148 7.03 0.44 -2.89
C ASN A 148 7.27 0.07 -4.35
N TYR A 149 6.23 -0.40 -5.04
CA TYR A 149 6.32 -0.74 -6.45
C TYR A 149 6.72 0.45 -7.32
N ASP A 150 6.06 1.61 -7.15
CA ASP A 150 6.39 2.81 -7.94
C ASP A 150 7.83 3.26 -7.69
N PHE A 151 8.27 3.24 -6.44
CA PHE A 151 9.65 3.62 -6.08
C PHE A 151 10.68 2.76 -6.80
N TYR A 152 10.59 1.43 -6.68
CA TYR A 152 11.57 0.54 -7.31
C TYR A 152 11.51 0.58 -8.83
N ARG A 153 10.31 0.68 -9.39
CA ARG A 153 10.13 0.86 -10.84
C ARG A 153 10.81 2.13 -11.33
N THR A 154 10.64 3.21 -10.61
CA THR A 154 11.16 4.54 -10.98
C THR A 154 12.69 4.59 -10.83
N ILE A 155 13.26 4.05 -9.73
CA ILE A 155 14.71 3.91 -9.56
C ILE A 155 15.32 3.14 -10.72
N LYS A 156 14.73 2.01 -11.09
CA LYS A 156 15.22 1.17 -12.19
C LYS A 156 15.16 1.91 -13.52
N ARG A 157 14.03 2.58 -13.80
CA ARG A 157 13.83 3.30 -15.07
C ARG A 157 14.82 4.44 -15.27
N HIS A 158 15.09 5.20 -14.23
CA HIS A 158 15.92 6.40 -14.30
C HIS A 158 17.39 6.14 -13.92
N LYS A 159 17.76 4.88 -13.69
CA LYS A 159 19.13 4.48 -13.30
C LYS A 159 19.66 5.19 -12.05
N LEU A 160 18.77 5.78 -11.25
CA LEU A 160 19.13 6.57 -10.08
C LEU A 160 19.69 5.74 -8.92
N GLY A 161 19.57 4.42 -9.06
CA GLY A 161 20.13 3.46 -8.12
C GLY A 161 21.46 2.86 -8.55
N GLU A 162 22.03 3.23 -9.72
CA GLU A 162 23.30 2.71 -10.16
C GLU A 162 24.41 3.15 -9.18
N GLY A 163 25.22 2.19 -8.74
CA GLY A 163 26.29 2.44 -7.77
C GLY A 163 25.86 2.66 -6.33
N LYS A 164 24.56 2.67 -6.04
CA LYS A 164 24.03 2.84 -4.67
C LYS A 164 23.72 1.51 -4.01
N THR A 165 24.07 1.41 -2.72
CA THR A 165 23.67 0.30 -1.85
C THR A 165 22.16 0.26 -1.67
N HIS A 166 21.67 -0.84 -1.13
CA HIS A 166 20.26 -0.95 -0.76
C HIS A 166 19.87 0.09 0.30
N GLU A 167 20.75 0.30 1.28
CA GLU A 167 20.54 1.25 2.37
C GLU A 167 20.42 2.68 1.84
N GLU A 168 21.34 3.13 0.98
CA GLU A 168 21.28 4.45 0.38
C GLU A 168 20.00 4.70 -0.43
N LYS A 169 19.48 3.67 -1.13
CA LYS A 169 18.21 3.75 -1.84
C LYS A 169 17.04 3.90 -0.89
N ARG A 170 17.08 3.18 0.22
CA ARG A 170 16.08 3.26 1.28
C ARG A 170 16.06 4.64 1.93
N GLU A 171 17.21 5.18 2.27
CA GLU A 171 17.34 6.53 2.85
C GLU A 171 16.76 7.61 1.94
N ILE A 172 17.04 7.58 0.64
CA ILE A 172 16.47 8.50 -0.34
C ILE A 172 14.94 8.40 -0.35
N LYS A 173 14.40 7.18 -0.33
CA LYS A 173 12.96 6.97 -0.33
C LYS A 173 12.30 7.52 0.93
N HIS A 174 12.86 7.18 2.10
CA HIS A 174 12.36 7.67 3.38
C HIS A 174 12.43 9.20 3.46
N HIS A 175 13.54 9.80 2.99
CA HIS A 175 13.69 11.24 2.95
C HIS A 175 12.53 11.90 2.20
N ASP A 176 12.22 11.43 1.00
CA ASP A 176 11.18 12.06 0.17
C ASP A 176 9.76 11.79 0.69
N PHE A 177 9.51 10.61 1.25
CA PHE A 177 8.22 10.30 1.88
C PHE A 177 8.03 11.09 3.17
N TRP A 178 9.04 11.23 4.01
CA TRP A 178 8.97 12.07 5.22
C TRP A 178 8.77 13.55 4.87
N LEU A 179 9.45 14.04 3.82
CA LEU A 179 9.22 15.40 3.35
C LEU A 179 7.79 15.57 2.80
N TYR A 180 7.24 14.56 2.14
CA TYR A 180 5.86 14.58 1.66
C TYR A 180 4.87 14.52 2.82
N ASP A 181 5.15 13.72 3.82
CA ASP A 181 4.38 13.58 5.05
C ASP A 181 4.14 14.91 5.76
N THR A 182 5.12 15.81 5.76
CA THR A 182 5.01 17.12 6.39
C THR A 182 3.95 18.05 5.78
N ASN A 183 3.32 17.65 4.68
CA ASN A 183 2.18 18.41 4.12
C ASN A 183 0.86 18.04 4.78
N PHE A 184 0.82 17.01 5.62
CA PHE A 184 -0.39 16.47 6.22
C PHE A 184 -0.28 16.49 7.73
N HIS A 185 -1.38 16.80 8.39
CA HIS A 185 -1.51 16.78 9.84
C HIS A 185 -2.83 16.12 10.17
N HIS A 186 -2.76 14.90 10.65
CA HIS A 186 -3.93 14.14 11.04
C HIS A 186 -3.95 13.97 12.56
N CYS A 187 -5.13 14.09 13.12
CA CYS A 187 -5.41 13.72 14.49
C CYS A 187 -6.74 12.95 14.52
N PHE A 188 -6.83 12.02 15.44
CA PHE A 188 -8.10 11.36 15.71
C PHE A 188 -8.87 12.13 16.76
N ASP A 189 -10.15 12.39 16.51
CA ASP A 189 -11.08 12.88 17.53
C ASP A 189 -11.81 11.68 18.14
N PHE A 190 -11.07 10.82 18.83
CA PHE A 190 -11.64 9.70 19.55
C PHE A 190 -12.13 10.15 20.92
N LYS A 191 -13.40 9.89 21.21
CA LYS A 191 -13.92 10.06 22.56
C LYS A 191 -13.46 8.88 23.41
N GLU A 192 -13.17 9.11 24.67
CA GLU A 192 -12.80 8.05 25.63
C GLU A 192 -13.82 6.89 25.61
N SER A 193 -15.11 7.22 25.48
CA SER A 193 -16.18 6.23 25.34
C SER A 193 -16.08 5.32 24.13
N ASP A 194 -15.34 5.73 23.09
CA ASP A 194 -15.23 4.98 21.84
C ASP A 194 -14.05 4.00 21.87
N LEU A 195 -13.02 4.27 22.69
CA LEU A 195 -11.73 3.57 22.67
C LEU A 195 -11.85 2.06 22.89
N VAL A 196 -12.59 1.63 23.92
CA VAL A 196 -12.82 0.20 24.18
C VAL A 196 -13.51 -0.47 23.00
N SER A 197 -14.51 0.19 22.44
CA SER A 197 -15.24 -0.33 21.30
C SER A 197 -14.39 -0.41 20.03
N LEU A 198 -13.52 0.58 19.79
CA LEU A 198 -12.58 0.60 18.68
C LEU A 198 -11.51 -0.48 18.82
N ALA A 199 -10.94 -0.66 20.02
CA ALA A 199 -9.99 -1.72 20.32
C ALA A 199 -10.61 -3.11 20.08
N ASN A 200 -11.83 -3.33 20.55
CA ASN A 200 -12.56 -4.59 20.30
C ASN A 200 -12.80 -4.83 18.82
N ARG A 201 -13.14 -3.78 18.06
CA ARG A 201 -13.30 -3.86 16.59
C ARG A 201 -11.98 -4.18 15.90
N ALA A 202 -10.88 -3.52 16.31
CA ALA A 202 -9.55 -3.82 15.79
C ALA A 202 -9.19 -5.29 15.98
N ASN A 203 -9.47 -5.83 17.16
CA ASN A 203 -9.14 -7.22 17.52
C ASN A 203 -10.05 -8.28 16.87
N GLU A 204 -11.04 -7.90 16.06
CA GLU A 204 -11.69 -8.85 15.15
C GLU A 204 -10.75 -9.29 14.01
N ILE A 205 -9.70 -8.55 13.73
CA ILE A 205 -8.64 -8.92 12.79
C ILE A 205 -7.63 -9.79 13.52
N SER A 206 -7.45 -11.02 13.07
CA SER A 206 -6.69 -12.07 13.79
C SER A 206 -5.22 -11.72 14.07
N THR A 207 -4.65 -10.82 13.27
CA THR A 207 -3.23 -10.40 13.38
C THR A 207 -3.04 -9.17 14.26
N THR A 208 -4.10 -8.61 14.85
CA THR A 208 -3.99 -7.43 15.73
C THR A 208 -4.11 -7.80 17.20
N GLU A 209 -3.48 -6.99 18.05
CA GLU A 209 -3.59 -7.05 19.51
C GLU A 209 -3.56 -5.61 20.05
N ILE A 210 -4.72 -4.95 19.96
CA ILE A 210 -4.88 -3.52 20.25
C ILE A 210 -5.61 -3.33 21.56
N THR A 211 -5.09 -2.43 22.40
CA THR A 211 -5.76 -1.96 23.62
C THR A 211 -6.23 -0.50 23.43
N PRO A 212 -7.12 0.00 24.30
CA PRO A 212 -7.49 1.42 24.30
C PRO A 212 -6.27 2.34 24.44
N GLU A 213 -5.29 1.95 25.26
CA GLU A 213 -4.06 2.70 25.50
C GLU A 213 -3.21 2.78 24.23
N ASP A 214 -3.17 1.73 23.39
CA ASP A 214 -2.46 1.75 22.11
C ASP A 214 -3.04 2.79 21.16
N ILE A 215 -4.37 2.97 21.17
CA ILE A 215 -5.06 3.99 20.36
C ILE A 215 -4.72 5.40 20.87
N ILE A 216 -4.67 5.59 22.20
CA ILE A 216 -4.26 6.86 22.80
C ILE A 216 -2.80 7.18 22.43
N ASP A 217 -1.91 6.22 22.49
CA ASP A 217 -0.49 6.42 22.13
C ASP A 217 -0.33 6.83 20.66
N VAL A 218 -1.11 6.22 19.76
CA VAL A 218 -1.13 6.63 18.35
C VAL A 218 -1.55 8.08 18.20
N GLU A 219 -2.60 8.50 18.88
CA GLU A 219 -3.05 9.89 18.84
C GLU A 219 -1.97 10.84 19.36
N GLN A 220 -1.31 10.48 20.44
CA GLN A 220 -0.19 11.28 20.97
C GLN A 220 1.00 11.34 20.01
N ILE A 221 1.33 10.26 19.32
CA ILE A 221 2.40 10.23 18.32
C ILE A 221 2.04 11.16 17.15
N LEU A 222 0.81 11.13 16.65
CA LEU A 222 0.35 12.00 15.55
C LEU A 222 0.35 13.48 15.95
N ILE A 223 -0.08 13.80 17.17
CA ILE A 223 -0.10 15.18 17.68
C ILE A 223 1.33 15.72 17.89
N ASN A 224 2.22 14.87 18.41
CA ASN A 224 3.60 15.24 18.75
C ASN A 224 4.57 15.03 17.57
N ASP A 225 4.07 14.92 16.35
CA ASP A 225 4.91 14.70 15.18
C ASP A 225 5.98 15.79 15.02
N GLN A 226 7.23 15.39 15.29
CA GLN A 226 8.41 16.26 15.15
C GLN A 226 9.02 16.20 13.75
N LEU A 227 8.43 15.40 12.85
CA LEU A 227 8.97 15.19 11.50
C LEU A 227 9.03 16.51 10.71
N GLY A 228 8.02 17.36 10.86
CA GLY A 228 7.95 18.67 10.22
C GLY A 228 9.16 19.54 10.52
N GLU A 229 9.60 19.60 11.78
CA GLU A 229 10.80 20.35 12.17
C GLU A 229 12.08 19.72 11.62
N CYS A 230 12.21 18.39 11.65
CA CYS A 230 13.37 17.66 11.12
C CYS A 230 13.53 17.85 9.60
N MET A 231 12.41 18.00 8.88
CA MET A 231 12.39 18.12 7.43
C MET A 231 12.38 19.57 6.93
N LYS A 232 12.33 20.56 7.84
CA LYS A 232 12.29 21.99 7.51
C LYS A 232 13.45 22.41 6.60
N GLY A 233 13.12 23.03 5.49
CA GLY A 233 14.10 23.50 4.50
C GLY A 233 14.73 22.41 3.65
N LYS A 234 14.38 21.14 3.83
CA LYS A 234 14.82 20.04 2.97
C LYS A 234 14.14 20.11 1.60
N LYS A 235 14.74 19.45 0.62
CA LYS A 235 14.22 19.38 -0.76
C LYS A 235 14.09 17.92 -1.16
N TYR A 236 13.12 17.64 -1.99
CA TYR A 236 12.98 16.31 -2.60
C TYR A 236 14.24 15.91 -3.35
N GLN A 237 14.67 14.69 -3.17
CA GLN A 237 15.88 14.13 -3.79
C GLN A 237 15.57 13.33 -5.05
N PHE A 238 14.42 12.72 -5.08
CA PHE A 238 14.03 11.74 -6.10
C PHE A 238 12.64 12.02 -6.69
N TYR A 239 11.66 12.26 -5.84
CA TYR A 239 10.33 12.65 -6.25
C TYR A 239 10.20 14.18 -6.35
N THR A 240 9.05 14.60 -6.83
CA THR A 240 8.54 15.95 -6.62
C THR A 240 7.23 15.84 -5.85
N LYS A 241 6.83 16.91 -5.14
CA LYS A 241 5.51 16.93 -4.46
C LYS A 241 4.39 16.54 -5.44
N LYS A 242 4.36 17.18 -6.63
CA LYS A 242 3.36 16.89 -7.67
C LYS A 242 3.34 15.43 -8.10
N ARG A 243 4.51 14.78 -8.18
CA ARG A 243 4.57 13.36 -8.54
C ARG A 243 3.98 12.48 -7.43
N LEU A 244 4.23 12.83 -6.17
CA LEU A 244 3.67 12.12 -5.03
C LEU A 244 2.16 12.36 -4.88
N ASP A 245 1.69 13.60 -5.14
CA ASP A 245 0.25 13.89 -5.19
C ASP A 245 -0.45 13.02 -6.25
N ASN A 246 0.11 12.94 -7.46
CA ASN A 246 -0.45 12.09 -8.52
C ASN A 246 -0.39 10.59 -8.14
N LEU A 247 0.71 10.15 -7.51
CA LEU A 247 0.87 8.76 -7.08
C LEU A 247 -0.18 8.36 -6.06
N LEU A 248 -0.52 9.27 -5.16
CA LEU A 248 -1.56 9.08 -4.15
C LEU A 248 -2.93 8.90 -4.80
N GLU A 249 -3.30 9.74 -5.76
CA GLU A 249 -4.56 9.63 -6.51
C GLU A 249 -4.59 8.34 -7.35
N ASP A 250 -3.53 8.05 -8.11
CA ASP A 250 -3.41 6.83 -8.90
C ASP A 250 -3.59 5.56 -8.03
N MET A 251 -3.08 5.59 -6.80
CA MET A 251 -3.20 4.50 -5.84
C MET A 251 -4.64 4.33 -5.35
N ILE A 252 -5.31 5.42 -4.99
CA ILE A 252 -6.70 5.40 -4.53
C ILE A 252 -7.63 4.89 -5.64
N ASP A 253 -7.42 5.36 -6.87
CA ASP A 253 -8.23 4.94 -8.02
C ASP A 253 -7.99 3.45 -8.36
N SER A 254 -6.72 3.00 -8.32
CA SER A 254 -6.38 1.59 -8.51
C SER A 254 -7.00 0.69 -7.44
N PHE A 255 -6.93 1.08 -6.16
CA PHE A 255 -7.57 0.34 -5.08
C PHE A 255 -9.09 0.25 -5.27
N SER A 256 -9.71 1.39 -5.62
CA SER A 256 -11.17 1.45 -5.85
C SER A 256 -11.59 0.52 -6.98
N HIS A 257 -10.84 0.49 -8.06
CA HIS A 257 -11.06 -0.42 -9.18
C HIS A 257 -10.90 -1.89 -8.76
N ASP A 258 -9.82 -2.23 -8.04
CA ASP A 258 -9.44 -3.61 -7.74
C ASP A 258 -10.35 -4.27 -6.68
N TYR A 259 -10.82 -3.50 -5.69
CA TYR A 259 -11.53 -4.05 -4.53
C TYR A 259 -12.96 -3.55 -4.35
N LEU A 260 -13.33 -2.41 -4.95
CA LEU A 260 -14.66 -1.81 -4.75
C LEU A 260 -15.57 -1.90 -5.98
N GLY A 261 -15.01 -2.16 -7.17
CA GLY A 261 -15.72 -2.25 -8.44
C GLY A 261 -15.88 -0.90 -9.15
N GLU A 262 -16.26 -0.92 -10.44
CA GLU A 262 -16.23 0.24 -11.35
C GLU A 262 -17.16 1.41 -10.97
N ASN A 263 -18.05 1.25 -10.00
CA ASN A 263 -19.04 2.28 -9.63
C ASN A 263 -18.50 3.37 -8.69
N TYR A 264 -17.19 3.38 -8.42
CA TYR A 264 -16.56 4.33 -7.49
C TYR A 264 -15.51 5.25 -8.16
N ALA A 265 -15.38 5.18 -9.49
CA ALA A 265 -14.51 6.06 -10.26
C ALA A 265 -15.19 7.38 -10.59
#